data_db7c482a35c3e408225ac197aa061281
#
_entry.id   db7c482a35c3e408225ac197aa061281
#
_cell.length_a   1.000
_cell.length_b   1.000
_cell.length_c   1.000
_cell.angle_alpha   90.00
_cell.angle_beta   90.00
_cell.angle_gamma   90.00
#
_symmetry.space_group_name_H-M   'P 1'
#
loop_
_entity.id
_entity.type
_entity.pdbx_description
1 polymer ?
#
loop_
_entity_poly.entity_id
_entity_poly.type
_entity_poly.pdbx_seq_one_letter_code
_entity_poly.pdbx_strand_id
1 'polypeptide(L)'
;MKKNKFSKNWIIKQKRDIYVKRSKLEGYRSRAVYKLQEINDKFKIIKNNILVIDLGAAPGSWSQYISRNFSKSKIISIDLKDIEPITNLVHIKGDFTEEEQKTNIKNYFGKKSRSYSL
;
A
#
# COMPACT_ATOMS: atom_id res chain seq x y z
N MET A 1 14.68 -14.58 35.17
CA MET A 1 13.55 -14.26 35.19
C MET A 1 12.86 -14.51 34.03
N LYS A 2 11.80 -15.11 34.02
CA LYS A 2 11.24 -15.43 32.90
C LYS A 2 10.36 -14.52 32.49
N LYS A 3 10.36 -13.79 31.74
CA LYS A 3 9.54 -12.99 31.42
C LYS A 3 9.23 -13.05 30.31
N ASN A 4 9.03 -13.51 29.78
CA ASN A 4 8.68 -12.90 29.06
C ASN A 4 8.36 -13.13 27.77
N LYS A 5 8.34 -14.39 27.20
CA LYS A 5 7.73 -14.76 26.02
C LYS A 5 6.31 -14.45 26.15
N PHE A 6 5.66 -14.73 27.24
CA PHE A 6 4.26 -14.52 27.45
C PHE A 6 3.96 -13.02 27.50
N SER A 7 4.76 -12.25 28.18
CA SER A 7 4.59 -10.80 28.25
C SER A 7 4.82 -10.12 26.90
N LYS A 8 5.80 -10.62 26.14
CA LYS A 8 6.05 -10.10 24.82
C LYS A 8 4.89 -10.36 23.88
N ASN A 9 4.32 -11.55 23.89
CA ASN A 9 3.18 -11.88 23.05
C ASN A 9 1.98 -11.04 23.40
N TRP A 10 1.77 -10.76 24.69
CA TRP A 10 0.69 -9.91 25.12
C TRP A 10 0.87 -8.48 24.63
N ILE A 11 2.07 -7.93 24.70
CA ILE A 11 2.38 -6.59 24.24
C ILE A 11 2.16 -6.49 22.73
N ILE A 12 2.62 -7.48 21.97
CA ILE A 12 2.43 -7.51 20.51
C ILE A 12 0.94 -7.51 20.18
N LYS A 13 0.17 -8.32 20.88
CA LYS A 13 -1.27 -8.38 20.65
C LYS A 13 -1.94 -7.05 20.96
N GLN A 14 -1.55 -6.40 22.06
CA GLN A 14 -2.10 -5.12 22.44
C GLN A 14 -1.81 -4.05 21.39
N LYS A 15 -0.60 -4.01 20.87
CA LYS A 15 -0.24 -3.06 19.83
C LYS A 15 -1.04 -3.30 18.56
N ARG A 16 -1.19 -4.56 18.17
CA ARG A 16 -1.97 -4.90 16.98
C ARG A 16 -3.42 -4.47 17.14
N ASP A 17 -4.02 -4.73 18.30
CA ASP A 17 -5.40 -4.38 18.56
C ASP A 17 -5.61 -2.84 18.52
N ILE A 18 -4.67 -2.09 19.01
CA ILE A 18 -4.69 -0.63 18.94
C ILE A 18 -4.70 -0.16 17.48
N TYR A 19 -3.84 -0.73 16.65
CA TYR A 19 -3.77 -0.37 15.23
C TYR A 19 -5.01 -0.79 14.45
N VAL A 20 -5.58 -1.94 14.78
CA VAL A 20 -6.85 -2.36 14.17
C VAL A 20 -7.94 -1.33 14.49
N LYS A 21 -8.04 -0.94 15.75
CA LYS A 21 -9.02 0.03 16.18
C LYS A 21 -8.79 1.38 15.49
N ARG A 22 -7.56 1.82 15.45
CA ARG A 22 -7.19 3.08 14.82
C ARG A 22 -7.52 3.07 13.33
N SER A 23 -7.26 1.95 12.63
CA SER A 23 -7.55 1.85 11.22
C SER A 23 -9.05 2.00 10.94
N LYS A 24 -9.89 1.45 11.78
CA LYS A 24 -11.33 1.59 11.65
C LYS A 24 -11.78 3.02 11.87
N LEU A 25 -11.21 3.69 12.86
CA LEU A 25 -11.55 5.08 13.14
C LEU A 25 -11.09 6.01 12.01
N GLU A 26 -9.95 5.73 11.41
CA GLU A 26 -9.40 6.56 10.34
C GLU A 26 -9.90 6.14 8.95
N GLY A 27 -10.70 5.09 8.87
CA GLY A 27 -11.27 4.65 7.59
C GLY A 27 -10.30 3.93 6.68
N TYR A 28 -9.26 3.31 7.23
CA TYR A 28 -8.35 2.50 6.44
C TYR A 28 -8.83 1.05 6.39
N ARG A 29 -8.52 0.37 5.29
CA ARG A 29 -8.98 -1.00 5.06
C ARG A 29 -8.25 -2.03 5.91
N SER A 30 -7.07 -1.72 6.41
CA SER A 30 -6.34 -2.58 7.32
C SER A 30 -5.32 -1.81 8.12
N ARG A 31 -4.84 -2.42 9.19
CA ARG A 31 -3.80 -1.83 10.04
C ARG A 31 -2.44 -1.78 9.37
N ALA A 32 -2.29 -2.47 8.25
CA ALA A 32 -1.02 -2.47 7.51
C ALA A 32 -0.59 -1.07 7.07
N VAL A 33 -1.53 -0.14 6.97
CA VAL A 33 -1.24 1.24 6.59
C VAL A 33 -0.21 1.91 7.50
N TYR A 34 -0.22 1.57 8.78
CA TYR A 34 0.66 2.26 9.74
C TYR A 34 2.14 1.91 9.57
N LYS A 35 2.42 0.74 9.00
CA LYS A 35 3.79 0.40 8.66
C LYS A 35 4.31 1.31 7.55
N LEU A 36 3.49 1.54 6.54
CA LEU A 36 3.86 2.44 5.45
C LEU A 36 4.00 3.87 5.94
N GLN A 37 3.07 4.32 6.77
CA GLN A 37 3.10 5.66 7.32
C GLN A 37 4.39 5.87 8.11
N GLU A 38 4.77 4.92 8.96
CA GLU A 38 5.99 4.99 9.74
C GLU A 38 7.23 5.07 8.85
N ILE A 39 7.29 4.21 7.84
CA ILE A 39 8.41 4.20 6.90
C ILE A 39 8.48 5.53 6.15
N ASN A 40 7.36 6.03 5.68
CA ASN A 40 7.37 7.26 4.91
C ASN A 40 7.65 8.50 5.75
N ASP A 41 7.18 8.53 6.98
CA ASP A 41 7.50 9.63 7.91
C ASP A 41 9.00 9.72 8.15
N LYS A 42 9.65 8.56 8.20
CA LYS A 42 11.08 8.51 8.44
C LYS A 42 11.93 8.76 7.20
N PHE A 43 11.59 8.13 6.10
CA PHE A 43 12.43 8.14 4.90
C PHE A 43 11.94 9.03 3.77
N LYS A 44 10.72 9.52 3.83
CA LYS A 44 10.15 10.41 2.81
C LYS A 44 10.25 9.86 1.40
N ILE A 45 9.95 8.57 1.25
CA ILE A 45 10.05 7.91 -0.05
C ILE A 45 8.89 8.28 -0.96
N ILE A 46 7.69 8.35 -0.41
CA ILE A 46 6.48 8.63 -1.19
C ILE A 46 6.19 10.13 -1.15
N LYS A 47 5.90 10.68 -2.30
CA LYS A 47 5.61 12.10 -2.46
C LYS A 47 4.69 12.29 -3.65
N ASN A 48 4.25 13.51 -3.89
CA ASN A 48 3.44 13.80 -5.06
C ASN A 48 4.25 13.67 -6.35
N ASN A 49 3.55 13.46 -7.44
CA ASN A 49 4.12 13.41 -8.80
C ASN A 49 5.06 12.23 -9.03
N ILE A 50 4.81 11.11 -8.37
CA ILE A 50 5.53 9.87 -8.63
C ILE A 50 4.54 8.79 -9.08
N LEU A 51 5.07 7.74 -9.67
CA LEU A 51 4.31 6.56 -9.99
C LEU A 51 4.66 5.47 -8.98
N VAL A 52 3.65 4.91 -8.34
CA VAL A 52 3.83 3.85 -7.34
C VAL A 52 3.21 2.58 -7.85
N ILE A 53 3.91 1.48 -7.70
CA ILE A 53 3.37 0.16 -8.00
C ILE A 53 3.22 -0.57 -6.67
N ASP A 54 1.99 -0.97 -6.36
CA ASP A 54 1.65 -1.64 -5.11
C ASP A 54 1.38 -3.12 -5.42
N LEU A 55 2.35 -3.97 -5.12
CA LEU A 55 2.25 -5.41 -5.38
C LEU A 55 1.61 -6.10 -4.19
N GLY A 56 0.63 -6.97 -4.45
CA GLY A 56 -0.11 -7.63 -3.38
C GLY A 56 -0.97 -6.63 -2.62
N ALA A 57 -1.64 -5.77 -3.35
CA ALA A 57 -2.27 -4.57 -2.78
C ALA A 57 -3.49 -4.80 -1.90
N ALA A 58 -4.23 -5.89 -2.09
CA ALA A 58 -5.49 -6.09 -1.37
C ALA A 58 -5.28 -6.14 0.14
N PRO A 59 -6.14 -5.54 0.94
CA PRO A 59 -7.38 -4.85 0.58
C PRO A 59 -7.19 -3.41 0.10
N GLY A 60 -5.97 -2.88 0.12
CA GLY A 60 -5.66 -1.59 -0.46
C GLY A 60 -5.34 -0.47 0.52
N SER A 61 -4.97 -0.78 1.76
CA SER A 61 -4.71 0.26 2.75
C SER A 61 -3.49 1.12 2.42
N TRP A 62 -2.45 0.53 1.81
CA TRP A 62 -1.28 1.30 1.38
C TRP A 62 -1.63 2.25 0.26
N SER A 63 -2.38 1.75 -0.74
CA SER A 63 -2.84 2.60 -1.84
C SER A 63 -3.78 3.69 -1.35
N GLN A 64 -4.63 3.40 -0.33
CA GLN A 64 -5.46 4.43 0.30
C GLN A 64 -4.62 5.55 0.91
N TYR A 65 -3.57 5.17 1.62
CA TYR A 65 -2.68 6.15 2.27
C TYR A 65 -2.04 7.07 1.21
N ILE A 66 -1.53 6.47 0.14
CA ILE A 66 -0.89 7.23 -0.92
C ILE A 66 -1.90 8.15 -1.61
N SER A 67 -3.06 7.62 -1.94
CA SER A 67 -4.10 8.40 -2.59
C SER A 67 -4.56 9.59 -1.74
N ARG A 68 -4.72 9.37 -0.43
CA ARG A 68 -5.19 10.41 0.47
C ARG A 68 -4.16 11.49 0.75
N ASN A 69 -2.91 11.11 0.88
CA ASN A 69 -1.86 12.03 1.29
C ASN A 69 -1.03 12.58 0.13
N PHE A 70 -1.04 11.92 -1.00
CA PHE A 70 -0.27 12.31 -2.17
C PHE A 70 -1.16 12.23 -3.41
N SER A 71 -2.16 13.08 -3.45
CA SER A 71 -3.22 13.02 -4.47
C SER A 71 -2.74 13.22 -5.89
N LYS A 72 -1.55 13.77 -6.09
CA LYS A 72 -0.97 13.96 -7.42
C LYS A 72 -0.11 12.78 -7.86
N SER A 73 -0.04 11.72 -7.06
CA SER A 73 0.66 10.52 -7.46
C SER A 73 -0.25 9.64 -8.30
N LYS A 74 0.34 8.75 -9.05
CA LYS A 74 -0.39 7.71 -9.77
C LYS A 74 -0.05 6.39 -9.15
N ILE A 75 -1.06 5.52 -9.01
CA ILE A 75 -0.88 4.24 -8.36
C ILE A 75 -1.35 3.13 -9.29
N ILE A 76 -0.52 2.12 -9.45
CA ILE A 76 -0.91 0.87 -10.10
C ILE A 76 -0.86 -0.20 -9.03
N SER A 77 -1.97 -0.85 -8.75
CA SER A 77 -2.00 -1.96 -7.81
C SER A 77 -2.17 -3.27 -8.55
N ILE A 78 -1.56 -4.31 -8.05
CA ILE A 78 -1.65 -5.65 -8.65
C ILE A 78 -1.92 -6.63 -7.54
N ASP A 79 -2.97 -7.43 -7.70
CA ASP A 79 -3.33 -8.48 -6.75
C ASP A 79 -4.22 -9.49 -7.43
N LEU A 80 -4.21 -10.72 -6.96
CA LEU A 80 -5.12 -11.76 -7.44
C LEU A 80 -6.56 -11.45 -7.05
N LYS A 81 -6.75 -10.67 -6.01
CA LYS A 81 -8.06 -10.29 -5.52
C LYS A 81 -8.45 -8.92 -6.05
N ASP A 82 -9.74 -8.68 -6.17
CA ASP A 82 -10.23 -7.36 -6.49
C ASP A 82 -10.08 -6.47 -5.27
N ILE A 83 -9.98 -5.17 -5.49
CA ILE A 83 -10.02 -4.20 -4.41
C ILE A 83 -11.09 -3.17 -4.72
N GLU A 84 -11.65 -2.57 -3.69
CA GLU A 84 -12.61 -1.49 -3.86
C GLU A 84 -11.91 -0.29 -4.51
N PRO A 85 -12.61 0.45 -5.37
CA PRO A 85 -12.01 1.58 -6.07
C PRO A 85 -11.35 2.60 -5.15
N ILE A 86 -10.24 3.15 -5.62
CA ILE A 86 -9.48 4.20 -4.95
C ILE A 86 -9.16 5.26 -5.99
N THR A 87 -9.24 6.52 -5.61
CA THR A 87 -8.90 7.64 -6.49
C THR A 87 -7.41 7.54 -6.89
N ASN A 88 -7.10 7.87 -8.11
CA ASN A 88 -5.75 7.84 -8.67
C ASN A 88 -5.15 6.43 -8.83
N LEU A 89 -5.96 5.41 -8.76
CA LEU A 89 -5.46 4.04 -8.79
C LEU A 89 -5.99 3.28 -9.98
N VAL A 90 -5.12 2.56 -10.67
CA VAL A 90 -5.49 1.57 -11.66
C VAL A 90 -5.18 0.20 -11.06
N HIS A 91 -6.18 -0.63 -10.91
CA HIS A 91 -5.99 -1.98 -10.38
C HIS A 91 -5.89 -3.01 -11.49
N ILE A 92 -4.86 -3.84 -11.42
CA ILE A 92 -4.68 -4.95 -12.33
C ILE A 92 -4.88 -6.23 -11.52
N LYS A 93 -5.92 -6.99 -11.87
CA LYS A 93 -6.19 -8.23 -11.18
C LYS A 93 -5.38 -9.34 -11.83
N GLY A 94 -4.49 -9.93 -11.10
CA GLY A 94 -3.65 -11.01 -11.62
C GLY A 94 -2.37 -11.17 -10.81
N ASP A 95 -1.50 -12.06 -11.33
CA ASP A 95 -0.21 -12.30 -10.71
C ASP A 95 0.81 -11.45 -11.46
N PHE A 96 1.55 -10.62 -10.74
CA PHE A 96 2.54 -9.73 -11.37
C PHE A 96 3.68 -10.51 -12.06
N THR A 97 3.80 -11.82 -11.80
CA THR A 97 4.81 -12.64 -12.45
C THR A 97 4.37 -13.14 -13.82
N GLU A 98 3.09 -13.02 -14.19
CA GLU A 98 2.63 -13.44 -15.49
C GLU A 98 3.12 -12.49 -16.56
N GLU A 99 3.52 -13.05 -17.71
CA GLU A 99 4.02 -12.24 -18.82
C GLU A 99 3.02 -11.20 -19.31
N GLU A 100 1.75 -11.55 -19.32
CA GLU A 100 0.70 -10.62 -19.72
C GLU A 100 0.68 -9.40 -18.82
N GLN A 101 0.78 -9.59 -17.52
CA GLN A 101 0.76 -8.48 -16.58
C GLN A 101 2.02 -7.63 -16.70
N LYS A 102 3.16 -8.27 -16.93
CA LYS A 102 4.40 -7.53 -17.16
C LYS A 102 4.29 -6.66 -18.40
N THR A 103 3.68 -7.18 -19.44
CA THR A 103 3.47 -6.44 -20.68
C THR A 103 2.51 -5.28 -20.45
N ASN A 104 1.43 -5.50 -19.72
CA ASN A 104 0.47 -4.45 -19.40
C ASN A 104 1.13 -3.31 -18.61
N ILE A 105 1.98 -3.65 -17.66
CA ILE A 105 2.71 -2.67 -16.87
C ILE A 105 3.65 -1.88 -17.78
N LYS A 106 4.41 -2.56 -18.63
CA LYS A 106 5.31 -1.90 -19.55
C LYS A 106 4.56 -0.95 -20.49
N ASN A 107 3.43 -1.38 -21.00
CA ASN A 107 2.62 -0.54 -21.87
C ASN A 107 2.11 0.70 -21.14
N TYR A 108 1.70 0.53 -19.91
CA TYR A 108 1.25 1.65 -19.09
C TYR A 108 2.40 2.64 -18.86
N PHE A 109 3.58 2.14 -18.51
CA PHE A 109 4.75 2.98 -18.33
C PHE A 109 5.15 3.66 -19.65
N GLY A 110 5.13 2.93 -20.76
CA GLY A 110 5.47 3.47 -22.05
C GLY A 110 4.62 4.66 -22.43
N LYS A 111 3.32 4.58 -22.14
CA LYS A 111 2.40 5.68 -22.42
C LYS A 111 2.59 6.86 -21.48
N LYS A 112 3.05 6.62 -20.28
CA LYS A 112 3.15 7.62 -19.23
C LYS A 112 4.58 8.05 -18.91
N SER A 113 5.55 7.43 -19.55
CA SER A 113 6.95 7.65 -19.21
C SER A 113 7.39 9.11 -19.28
N ARG A 114 6.77 9.88 -20.15
CA ARG A 114 7.10 11.29 -20.26
C ARG A 114 6.62 12.11 -19.08
N SER A 115 5.63 11.59 -18.36
CA SER A 115 5.04 12.28 -17.23
C SER A 115 5.77 11.96 -15.93
N TYR A 116 6.55 10.88 -15.91
CA TYR A 116 7.22 10.46 -14.71
C TYR A 116 8.68 10.24 -14.98
N SER A 117 9.50 11.08 -14.39
CA SER A 117 10.90 10.83 -14.52
C SER A 117 11.26 9.93 -13.39
N LEU A 118 11.69 8.80 -13.68
CA LEU A 118 12.09 7.83 -12.66
C LEU A 118 13.60 7.87 -12.47
#